data_07fd660c432b6907768bd8bbc47fbb41
#
_entry.id   07fd660c432b6907768bd8bbc47fbb41
#
_cell.length_a   1.000
_cell.length_b   1.000
_cell.length_c   1.000
_cell.angle_alpha   90.00
_cell.angle_beta   90.00
_cell.angle_gamma   90.00
#
_symmetry.space_group_name_H-M   'P 1'
#
loop_
_entity.id
_entity.type
_entity.pdbx_description
1 polymer ?
#
loop_
_entity_poly.entity_id
_entity_poly.type
_entity_poly.pdbx_seq_one_letter_code
_entity_poly.pdbx_strand_id
1 'polypeptide(L)'
;MKKVLIGQDIHKTLRQKNSFLDRTDVKIFTAASNDEALKVHREERVHLIIAELDMPGMSSEQLFSLIRKDAELRSVSVLMISPNTPAAIEQSSRCGANAVLLRPVNPAMLLAKAQQLLEITWRETYRVLVSVEGNAIIHGNPLNTTFFCRSQNISTTGMLIETDKTLVQGDHVVCSFFLPDSIRIQATGEIIRIIPQKSEAKTKQYGVKFSSLTSEARQALESFVDKKAQKTRREVS
;
A
#
# COMPACT_ATOMS: atom_id res chain seq x y z
N MET A 1 -0.33 8.94 -1.22
CA MET A 1 0.57 8.22 -0.28
C MET A 1 -0.16 8.09 1.04
N LYS A 2 -0.28 6.89 1.59
CA LYS A 2 -0.88 6.65 2.91
C LYS A 2 0.20 6.86 3.99
N LYS A 3 -0.16 7.52 5.10
CA LYS A 3 0.74 7.79 6.23
C LYS A 3 0.28 7.00 7.44
N VAL A 4 1.18 6.26 8.07
CA VAL A 4 0.90 5.39 9.22
C VAL A 4 1.82 5.77 10.36
N LEU A 5 1.29 5.97 11.54
CA LEU A 5 2.04 6.15 12.78
C LEU A 5 1.96 4.86 13.60
N ILE A 6 3.08 4.35 14.04
CA ILE A 6 3.19 3.07 14.75
C ILE A 6 3.97 3.29 16.05
N GLY A 7 3.49 2.74 17.16
CA GLY A 7 4.25 2.67 18.40
C GLY A 7 5.61 1.97 18.19
N GLN A 8 6.69 2.52 18.73
CA GLN A 8 8.06 2.09 18.42
C GLN A 8 8.29 0.60 18.69
N ASP A 9 7.73 0.05 19.75
CA ASP A 9 7.92 -1.36 20.12
C ASP A 9 7.12 -2.30 19.21
N ILE A 10 5.92 -1.88 18.79
CA ILE A 10 5.15 -2.59 17.76
C ILE A 10 5.92 -2.62 16.43
N HIS A 11 6.49 -1.48 16.03
CA HIS A 11 7.24 -1.38 14.80
C HIS A 11 8.44 -2.33 14.76
N LYS A 12 9.18 -2.46 15.88
CA LYS A 12 10.28 -3.43 16.00
C LYS A 12 9.81 -4.87 15.77
N THR A 13 8.62 -5.21 16.28
CA THR A 13 8.03 -6.55 16.16
C THR A 13 7.51 -6.83 14.75
N LEU A 14 7.06 -5.80 14.02
CA LEU A 14 6.48 -5.92 12.68
C LEU A 14 7.48 -5.97 11.53
N ARG A 15 8.79 -5.90 11.78
CA ARG A 15 9.83 -6.00 10.75
C ARG A 15 9.87 -7.40 10.11
N GLN A 16 8.75 -7.82 9.54
CA GLN A 16 8.66 -9.02 8.72
C GLN A 16 8.80 -8.67 7.24
N LYS A 17 9.48 -9.55 6.49
CA LYS A 17 9.64 -9.40 5.04
C LYS A 17 8.26 -9.43 4.36
N ASN A 18 8.06 -8.56 3.36
CA ASN A 18 6.88 -8.49 2.49
C ASN A 18 5.58 -8.02 3.18
N SER A 19 5.66 -7.07 4.11
CA SER A 19 4.47 -6.44 4.66
C SER A 19 3.99 -5.26 3.78
N PHE A 20 2.73 -4.82 3.97
CA PHE A 20 2.25 -3.61 3.30
C PHE A 20 3.00 -2.36 3.75
N LEU A 21 3.69 -2.43 4.90
CA LEU A 21 4.51 -1.35 5.45
C LEU A 21 5.76 -1.08 4.59
N ASP A 22 6.21 -2.08 3.81
CA ASP A 22 7.35 -1.93 2.90
C ASP A 22 6.97 -1.30 1.54
N ARG A 23 5.71 -0.90 1.37
CA ARG A 23 5.22 -0.34 0.11
C ARG A 23 5.67 1.11 -0.07
N THR A 24 6.04 1.47 -1.28
CA THR A 24 6.46 2.83 -1.66
C THR A 24 5.33 3.88 -1.57
N ASP A 25 4.07 3.45 -1.52
CA ASP A 25 2.91 4.33 -1.36
C ASP A 25 2.45 4.46 0.11
N VAL A 26 3.22 3.89 1.06
CA VAL A 26 3.01 4.00 2.50
C VAL A 26 4.22 4.65 3.15
N LYS A 27 4.00 5.72 3.92
CA LYS A 27 5.03 6.38 4.73
C LYS A 27 4.80 6.04 6.20
N ILE A 28 5.84 5.51 6.86
CA ILE A 28 5.79 5.12 8.25
C ILE A 28 6.41 6.21 9.11
N PHE A 29 5.76 6.49 10.23
CA PHE A 29 6.26 7.28 11.34
C PHE A 29 6.22 6.43 12.59
N THR A 30 7.13 6.65 13.52
CA THR A 30 7.16 5.95 14.81
C THR A 30 7.03 6.95 15.95
N ALA A 31 6.48 6.51 17.07
CA ALA A 31 6.42 7.29 18.31
C ALA A 31 6.74 6.39 19.51
N ALA A 32 7.55 6.89 20.44
CA ALA A 32 7.89 6.21 21.68
C ALA A 32 6.91 6.54 22.82
N SER A 33 6.07 7.56 22.65
CA SER A 33 5.07 7.98 23.64
C SER A 33 3.81 8.52 22.99
N ASN A 34 2.73 8.61 23.76
CA ASN A 34 1.48 9.21 23.32
C ASN A 34 1.61 10.72 23.03
N ASP A 35 2.50 11.43 23.74
CA ASP A 35 2.80 12.85 23.49
C ASP A 35 3.46 13.04 22.13
N GLU A 36 4.43 12.20 21.82
CA GLU A 36 5.11 12.17 20.53
C GLU A 36 4.14 11.78 19.40
N ALA A 37 3.27 10.81 19.65
CA ALA A 37 2.23 10.39 18.70
C ALA A 37 1.29 11.54 18.34
N LEU A 38 0.88 12.35 19.33
CA LEU A 38 0.06 13.52 19.09
C LEU A 38 0.80 14.58 18.26
N LYS A 39 2.07 14.83 18.58
CA LYS A 39 2.91 15.78 17.82
C LYS A 39 3.05 15.35 16.36
N VAL A 40 3.45 14.11 16.13
CA VAL A 40 3.60 13.58 14.77
C VAL A 40 2.27 13.62 14.00
N HIS A 41 1.15 13.28 14.66
CA HIS A 41 -0.15 13.33 13.99
C HIS A 41 -0.59 14.76 13.64
N ARG A 42 -0.26 15.75 14.46
CA ARG A 42 -0.52 17.18 14.16
C ARG A 42 0.28 17.66 12.95
N GLU A 43 1.54 17.28 12.85
CA GLU A 43 2.42 17.71 11.77
C GLU A 43 2.14 16.99 10.46
N GLU A 44 1.94 15.67 10.51
CA GLU A 44 1.92 14.81 9.33
C GLU A 44 0.51 14.42 8.87
N ARG A 45 -0.53 14.59 9.71
CA ARG A 45 -1.92 14.20 9.40
C ARG A 45 -1.98 12.75 8.94
N VAL A 46 -1.57 11.81 9.81
CA VAL A 46 -1.53 10.39 9.47
C VAL A 46 -2.94 9.81 9.26
N HIS A 47 -3.05 8.77 8.48
CA HIS A 47 -4.32 8.11 8.13
C HIS A 47 -4.66 6.96 9.08
N LEU A 48 -3.63 6.37 9.71
CA LEU A 48 -3.77 5.30 10.70
C LEU A 48 -2.77 5.50 11.83
N ILE A 49 -3.24 5.31 13.05
CA ILE A 49 -2.41 5.18 14.25
C ILE A 49 -2.51 3.74 14.75
N ILE A 50 -1.38 3.07 14.93
CA ILE A 50 -1.27 1.77 15.60
C ILE A 50 -0.54 2.00 16.91
N ALA A 51 -1.26 1.94 18.02
CA ALA A 51 -0.74 2.28 19.34
C ALA A 51 -1.04 1.17 20.37
N GLU A 52 -0.18 1.06 21.36
CA GLU A 52 -0.45 0.25 22.54
C GLU A 52 -1.23 1.07 23.57
N LEU A 53 -2.16 0.41 24.28
CA LEU A 53 -2.97 1.07 25.30
C LEU A 53 -2.11 1.68 26.41
N ASP A 54 -0.99 1.02 26.73
CA ASP A 54 -0.05 1.31 27.81
C ASP A 54 1.21 2.07 27.34
N MET A 55 1.13 2.79 26.21
CA MET A 55 2.24 3.65 25.76
C MET A 55 2.58 4.72 26.81
N PRO A 56 3.89 5.05 26.96
CA PRO A 56 4.34 6.10 27.86
C PRO A 56 3.75 7.49 27.56
N GLY A 57 3.83 8.40 28.55
CA GLY A 57 3.37 9.78 28.42
C GLY A 57 1.93 9.96 28.87
N MET A 58 1.17 10.85 28.21
CA MET A 58 -0.25 11.01 28.50
C MET A 58 -1.02 9.71 28.29
N SER A 59 -2.15 9.53 28.99
CA SER A 59 -2.96 8.32 28.79
C SER A 59 -3.52 8.23 27.36
N SER A 60 -3.74 7.00 26.87
CA SER A 60 -4.36 6.78 25.56
C SER A 60 -5.75 7.40 25.46
N GLU A 61 -6.53 7.44 26.56
CA GLU A 61 -7.81 8.11 26.60
C GLU A 61 -7.67 9.62 26.38
N GLN A 62 -6.69 10.25 27.01
CA GLN A 62 -6.37 11.67 26.82
C GLN A 62 -5.95 11.95 25.37
N LEU A 63 -5.00 11.18 24.84
CA LEU A 63 -4.54 11.30 23.45
C LEU A 63 -5.71 11.28 22.48
N PHE A 64 -6.53 10.22 22.52
CA PHE A 64 -7.60 10.05 21.55
C PHE A 64 -8.76 11.02 21.78
N SER A 65 -8.99 11.46 23.03
CA SER A 65 -9.93 12.56 23.30
C SER A 65 -9.48 13.86 22.62
N LEU A 66 -8.20 14.21 22.69
CA LEU A 66 -7.65 15.39 22.01
C LEU A 66 -7.78 15.26 20.48
N ILE A 67 -7.42 14.11 19.93
CA ILE A 67 -7.53 13.84 18.50
C ILE A 67 -8.99 13.95 18.01
N ARG A 68 -9.95 13.37 18.74
CA ARG A 68 -11.37 13.35 18.32
C ARG A 68 -12.05 14.72 18.45
N LYS A 69 -11.60 15.57 19.36
CA LYS A 69 -12.09 16.95 19.52
C LYS A 69 -11.57 17.90 18.43
N ASP A 70 -10.44 17.61 17.83
CA ASP A 70 -9.84 18.43 16.79
C ASP A 70 -10.42 18.07 15.42
N ALA A 71 -11.03 19.04 14.75
CA ALA A 71 -11.70 18.84 13.45
C ALA A 71 -10.77 18.33 12.35
N GLU A 72 -9.49 18.69 12.41
CA GLU A 72 -8.50 18.30 11.39
C GLU A 72 -7.83 16.96 11.70
N LEU A 73 -7.84 16.51 12.95
CA LEU A 73 -7.18 15.26 13.38
C LEU A 73 -8.15 14.07 13.46
N ARG A 74 -9.42 14.33 13.74
CA ARG A 74 -10.42 13.31 14.11
C ARG A 74 -10.68 12.23 13.07
N SER A 75 -10.32 12.44 11.80
CA SER A 75 -10.59 11.49 10.71
C SER A 75 -9.61 10.30 10.66
N VAL A 76 -8.62 10.25 11.55
CA VAL A 76 -7.64 9.17 11.61
C VAL A 76 -8.29 7.87 12.09
N SER A 77 -7.93 6.75 11.44
CA SER A 77 -8.24 5.41 11.94
C SER A 77 -7.29 5.02 13.07
N VAL A 78 -7.79 4.33 14.09
CA VAL A 78 -7.02 3.91 15.26
C VAL A 78 -7.13 2.39 15.43
N LEU A 79 -5.99 1.71 15.41
CA LEU A 79 -5.82 0.31 15.78
C LEU A 79 -5.11 0.23 17.12
N MET A 80 -5.84 -0.19 18.16
CA MET A 80 -5.31 -0.29 19.51
C MET A 80 -4.82 -1.71 19.80
N ILE A 81 -3.67 -1.83 20.43
CA ILE A 81 -3.18 -3.09 21.00
C ILE A 81 -3.34 -3.02 22.51
N SER A 82 -4.07 -3.97 23.08
CA SER A 82 -4.46 -3.98 24.49
C SER A 82 -4.05 -5.28 25.19
N PRO A 83 -3.68 -5.20 26.47
CA PRO A 83 -3.64 -6.40 27.32
C PRO A 83 -4.97 -7.14 27.29
N ASN A 84 -4.92 -8.48 27.39
CA ASN A 84 -6.13 -9.31 27.42
C ASN A 84 -6.72 -9.38 28.86
N THR A 85 -7.17 -8.23 29.37
CA THR A 85 -7.86 -8.12 30.64
C THR A 85 -9.18 -7.35 30.45
N PRO A 86 -10.23 -7.66 31.23
CA PRO A 86 -11.52 -6.96 31.11
C PRO A 86 -11.40 -5.44 31.24
N ALA A 87 -10.60 -4.97 32.19
CA ALA A 87 -10.37 -3.52 32.41
C ALA A 87 -9.69 -2.86 31.20
N ALA A 88 -8.65 -3.50 30.61
CA ALA A 88 -7.94 -2.96 29.45
C ALA A 88 -8.83 -2.95 28.19
N ILE A 89 -9.67 -3.95 28.02
CA ILE A 89 -10.64 -4.01 26.89
C ILE A 89 -11.65 -2.87 27.01
N GLU A 90 -12.20 -2.64 28.22
CA GLU A 90 -13.12 -1.55 28.46
C GLU A 90 -12.46 -0.18 28.22
N GLN A 91 -11.23 0.00 28.71
CA GLN A 91 -10.45 1.22 28.50
C GLN A 91 -10.18 1.46 27.01
N SER A 92 -9.81 0.42 26.25
CA SER A 92 -9.59 0.52 24.79
C SER A 92 -10.87 0.95 24.06
N SER A 93 -12.03 0.48 24.50
CA SER A 93 -13.33 0.87 23.95
C SER A 93 -13.64 2.35 24.18
N ARG A 94 -13.27 2.89 25.36
CA ARG A 94 -13.42 4.31 25.68
C ARG A 94 -12.50 5.22 24.86
N CYS A 95 -11.37 4.72 24.40
CA CYS A 95 -10.45 5.45 23.51
C CYS A 95 -11.03 5.73 22.12
N GLY A 96 -12.19 5.15 21.75
CA GLY A 96 -12.80 5.32 20.44
C GLY A 96 -11.95 4.71 19.32
N ALA A 97 -11.24 3.59 19.60
CA ALA A 97 -10.49 2.84 18.62
C ALA A 97 -11.40 2.22 17.57
N ASN A 98 -10.98 2.26 16.29
CA ASN A 98 -11.71 1.61 15.20
C ASN A 98 -11.57 0.08 15.24
N ALA A 99 -10.50 -0.43 15.84
CA ALA A 99 -10.30 -1.83 16.14
C ALA A 99 -9.37 -2.01 17.33
N VAL A 100 -9.55 -3.12 18.06
CA VAL A 100 -8.70 -3.53 19.18
C VAL A 100 -8.18 -4.92 18.90
N LEU A 101 -6.88 -5.14 19.11
CA LEU A 101 -6.24 -6.46 19.11
C LEU A 101 -5.70 -6.74 20.50
N LEU A 102 -5.93 -7.96 20.99
CA LEU A 102 -5.50 -8.38 22.33
C LEU A 102 -4.12 -9.05 22.26
N ARG A 103 -3.27 -8.80 23.27
CA ARG A 103 -1.99 -9.50 23.44
C ARG A 103 -2.22 -10.97 23.86
N PRO A 104 -1.41 -11.92 23.32
CA PRO A 104 -0.31 -11.75 22.40
C PRO A 104 -0.81 -11.48 20.98
N VAL A 105 -0.22 -10.46 20.31
CA VAL A 105 -0.65 -10.05 18.97
C VAL A 105 -0.02 -10.94 17.91
N ASN A 106 -0.86 -11.50 17.05
CA ASN A 106 -0.38 -12.15 15.82
C ASN A 106 -0.03 -11.07 14.78
N PRO A 107 1.23 -10.99 14.31
CA PRO A 107 1.65 -9.99 13.33
C PRO A 107 0.82 -9.99 12.04
N ALA A 108 0.43 -11.17 11.55
CA ALA A 108 -0.39 -11.28 10.34
C ALA A 108 -1.79 -10.68 10.54
N MET A 109 -2.42 -10.91 11.70
CA MET A 109 -3.70 -10.30 12.04
C MET A 109 -3.61 -8.78 12.16
N LEU A 110 -2.53 -8.28 12.79
CA LEU A 110 -2.31 -6.84 12.92
C LEU A 110 -2.16 -6.19 11.55
N LEU A 111 -1.32 -6.75 10.68
CA LEU A 111 -1.12 -6.25 9.33
C LEU A 111 -2.42 -6.29 8.50
N ALA A 112 -3.18 -7.37 8.57
CA ALA A 112 -4.46 -7.48 7.87
C ALA A 112 -5.47 -6.42 8.35
N LYS A 113 -5.55 -6.20 9.67
CA LYS A 113 -6.46 -5.21 10.25
C LYS A 113 -6.05 -3.78 9.92
N ALA A 114 -4.75 -3.48 9.95
CA ALA A 114 -4.21 -2.19 9.56
C ALA A 114 -4.49 -1.88 8.07
N GLN A 115 -4.33 -2.87 7.18
CA GLN A 115 -4.69 -2.73 5.76
C GLN A 115 -6.18 -2.42 5.57
N GLN A 116 -7.05 -3.12 6.28
CA GLN A 116 -8.49 -2.89 6.25
C GLN A 116 -8.82 -1.45 6.66
N LEU A 117 -8.24 -0.96 7.76
CA LEU A 117 -8.48 0.38 8.28
C LEU A 117 -7.93 1.49 7.38
N LEU A 118 -6.86 1.21 6.62
CA LEU A 118 -6.32 2.13 5.63
C LEU A 118 -7.06 2.09 4.30
N GLU A 119 -8.03 1.18 4.12
CA GLU A 119 -8.68 0.91 2.83
C GLU A 119 -7.66 0.57 1.74
N ILE A 120 -6.59 -0.12 2.14
CA ILE A 120 -5.57 -0.59 1.22
C ILE A 120 -6.00 -1.94 0.66
N THR A 121 -6.18 -2.02 -0.64
CA THR A 121 -6.45 -3.30 -1.31
C THR A 121 -5.29 -4.27 -1.07
N TRP A 122 -5.61 -5.50 -0.63
CA TRP A 122 -4.62 -6.57 -0.50
C TRP A 122 -3.90 -6.78 -1.83
N ARG A 123 -2.57 -6.89 -1.78
CA ARG A 123 -1.74 -7.23 -2.94
C ARG A 123 -0.94 -8.47 -2.63
N GLU A 124 -1.16 -9.51 -3.40
CA GLU A 124 -0.45 -10.79 -3.25
C GLU A 124 1.04 -10.65 -3.56
N THR A 125 1.40 -9.64 -4.35
CA THR A 125 2.77 -9.46 -4.85
C THR A 125 3.28 -8.06 -4.60
N TYR A 126 4.58 -7.96 -4.33
CA TYR A 126 5.29 -6.69 -4.22
C TYR A 126 5.25 -5.94 -5.58
N ARG A 127 5.12 -4.62 -5.53
CA ARG A 127 5.20 -3.76 -6.71
C ARG A 127 6.38 -2.82 -6.61
N VAL A 128 7.17 -2.77 -7.66
CA VAL A 128 8.27 -1.83 -7.78
C VAL A 128 7.87 -0.66 -8.66
N LEU A 129 8.29 0.55 -8.27
CA LEU A 129 8.16 1.73 -9.11
C LEU A 129 9.19 1.62 -10.23
N VAL A 130 8.72 1.49 -11.44
CA VAL A 130 9.57 1.44 -12.63
C VAL A 130 8.81 2.01 -13.82
N SER A 131 9.47 2.90 -14.55
CA SER A 131 8.97 3.42 -15.80
C SER A 131 9.61 2.62 -16.92
N VAL A 132 8.86 1.75 -17.58
CA VAL A 132 9.25 1.07 -18.81
C VAL A 132 8.29 1.44 -19.91
N GLU A 133 8.84 1.74 -21.08
CA GLU A 133 8.06 2.05 -22.27
C GLU A 133 7.77 0.76 -23.03
N GLY A 134 6.58 0.67 -23.60
CA GLY A 134 6.16 -0.50 -24.31
C GLY A 134 4.95 -0.24 -25.19
N ASN A 135 4.61 -1.24 -25.98
CA ASN A 135 3.40 -1.23 -26.80
C ASN A 135 2.38 -2.20 -26.23
N ALA A 136 1.11 -1.85 -26.37
CA ALA A 136 0.02 -2.75 -26.05
C ALA A 136 -0.96 -2.84 -27.23
N ILE A 137 -1.62 -3.99 -27.34
CA ILE A 137 -2.63 -4.27 -28.36
C ILE A 137 -3.90 -4.63 -27.63
N ILE A 138 -5.03 -4.02 -28.01
CA ILE A 138 -6.34 -4.41 -27.50
C ILE A 138 -6.76 -5.68 -28.22
N HIS A 139 -6.97 -6.76 -27.48
CA HIS A 139 -7.39 -8.04 -28.04
C HIS A 139 -8.90 -8.01 -28.34
N GLY A 140 -9.27 -8.55 -29.49
CA GLY A 140 -10.69 -8.60 -29.90
C GLY A 140 -11.19 -7.37 -30.66
N ASN A 141 -10.39 -6.33 -30.82
CA ASN A 141 -10.69 -5.24 -31.74
C ASN A 141 -10.28 -5.68 -33.17
N PRO A 142 -11.18 -5.66 -34.18
CA PRO A 142 -10.87 -6.06 -35.56
C PRO A 142 -9.72 -5.27 -36.19
N LEU A 143 -9.34 -4.13 -35.61
CA LEU A 143 -8.25 -3.29 -36.11
C LEU A 143 -6.92 -3.57 -35.41
N ASN A 144 -6.81 -4.51 -34.41
CA ASN A 144 -5.59 -4.81 -33.65
C ASN A 144 -4.75 -3.56 -33.35
N THR A 145 -5.39 -2.53 -32.79
CA THR A 145 -4.76 -1.22 -32.62
C THR A 145 -3.64 -1.30 -31.60
N THR A 146 -2.41 -1.22 -32.10
CA THR A 146 -1.22 -1.05 -31.25
C THR A 146 -1.18 0.38 -30.72
N PHE A 147 -0.92 0.53 -29.43
CA PHE A 147 -0.76 1.82 -28.81
C PHE A 147 0.47 1.84 -27.88
N PHE A 148 1.03 3.01 -27.73
CA PHE A 148 2.16 3.23 -26.83
C PHE A 148 1.68 3.41 -25.38
N CYS A 149 2.38 2.81 -24.45
CA CYS A 149 2.11 2.98 -23.02
C CYS A 149 3.40 3.02 -22.22
N ARG A 150 3.34 3.64 -21.04
CA ARG A 150 4.43 3.69 -20.07
C ARG A 150 3.97 3.07 -18.76
N SER A 151 4.76 2.19 -18.17
CA SER A 151 4.44 1.69 -16.84
C SER A 151 4.81 2.73 -15.78
N GLN A 152 4.02 2.75 -14.70
CA GLN A 152 4.31 3.50 -13.48
C GLN A 152 4.80 2.57 -12.36
N ASN A 153 4.31 1.37 -12.34
CA ASN A 153 4.77 0.30 -11.46
C ASN A 153 4.46 -1.06 -12.06
N ILE A 154 5.20 -2.09 -11.62
CA ILE A 154 5.06 -3.44 -12.09
C ILE A 154 5.19 -4.45 -10.94
N SER A 155 4.53 -5.60 -11.07
CA SER A 155 4.63 -6.76 -10.19
C SER A 155 4.49 -8.04 -11.02
N THR A 156 4.63 -9.19 -10.40
CA THR A 156 4.44 -10.49 -11.05
C THR A 156 2.99 -10.77 -11.47
N THR A 157 2.01 -10.02 -10.94
CA THR A 157 0.57 -10.21 -11.22
C THR A 157 -0.07 -9.08 -12.02
N GLY A 158 0.67 -8.00 -12.32
CA GLY A 158 0.10 -6.88 -13.08
C GLY A 158 0.96 -5.63 -13.05
N MET A 159 0.49 -4.61 -13.73
CA MET A 159 1.17 -3.32 -13.86
C MET A 159 0.16 -2.17 -13.88
N LEU A 160 0.64 -0.97 -13.58
CA LEU A 160 -0.06 0.27 -13.82
C LEU A 160 0.53 0.91 -15.08
N ILE A 161 -0.28 1.11 -16.09
CA ILE A 161 0.13 1.77 -17.34
C ILE A 161 -0.48 3.15 -17.46
N GLU A 162 0.23 4.01 -18.16
CA GLU A 162 -0.22 5.33 -18.58
C GLU A 162 -0.18 5.41 -20.11
N THR A 163 -1.26 5.90 -20.72
CA THR A 163 -1.42 6.04 -22.18
C THR A 163 -2.40 7.15 -22.51
N ASP A 164 -2.31 7.69 -23.71
CA ASP A 164 -3.28 8.63 -24.31
C ASP A 164 -4.55 7.93 -24.83
N LYS A 165 -4.51 6.60 -24.98
CA LYS A 165 -5.64 5.82 -25.44
C LYS A 165 -6.72 5.71 -24.37
N THR A 166 -7.96 5.78 -24.81
CA THR A 166 -9.11 5.49 -23.94
C THR A 166 -9.38 4.00 -23.96
N LEU A 167 -9.21 3.37 -22.79
CA LEU A 167 -9.52 1.97 -22.53
C LEU A 167 -10.70 1.90 -21.58
N VAL A 168 -11.40 0.78 -21.59
CA VAL A 168 -12.51 0.50 -20.66
C VAL A 168 -12.16 -0.68 -19.76
N GLN A 169 -12.82 -0.77 -18.62
CA GLN A 169 -12.67 -1.92 -17.73
C GLN A 169 -13.19 -3.17 -18.45
N GLY A 170 -12.43 -4.26 -18.37
CA GLY A 170 -12.70 -5.50 -19.08
C GLY A 170 -11.93 -5.62 -20.42
N ASP A 171 -11.33 -4.55 -20.93
CA ASP A 171 -10.50 -4.66 -22.13
C ASP A 171 -9.34 -5.64 -21.92
N HIS A 172 -9.17 -6.57 -22.84
CA HIS A 172 -8.03 -7.47 -22.88
C HIS A 172 -6.89 -6.84 -23.67
N VAL A 173 -5.70 -6.79 -23.07
CA VAL A 173 -4.52 -6.17 -23.68
C VAL A 173 -3.33 -7.13 -23.67
N VAL A 174 -2.55 -7.10 -24.75
CA VAL A 174 -1.24 -7.75 -24.80
C VAL A 174 -0.17 -6.67 -24.70
N CYS A 175 0.54 -6.64 -23.58
CA CYS A 175 1.60 -5.69 -23.30
C CYS A 175 2.94 -6.30 -23.67
N SER A 176 3.77 -5.57 -24.43
CA SER A 176 5.15 -5.93 -24.76
C SER A 176 6.09 -4.80 -24.30
N PHE A 177 7.06 -5.11 -23.47
CA PHE A 177 8.02 -4.14 -22.92
C PHE A 177 9.36 -4.81 -22.59
N PHE A 178 10.40 -3.99 -22.36
CA PHE A 178 11.69 -4.48 -21.92
C PHE A 178 11.94 -4.09 -20.46
N LEU A 179 12.43 -5.03 -19.67
CA LEU A 179 13.00 -4.71 -18.37
C LEU A 179 14.34 -3.96 -18.55
N PRO A 180 14.84 -3.23 -17.53
CA PRO A 180 16.13 -2.52 -17.62
C PRO A 180 17.33 -3.38 -18.00
N ASP A 181 17.28 -4.68 -17.73
CA ASP A 181 18.30 -5.69 -18.09
C ASP A 181 18.09 -6.22 -19.53
N SER A 182 17.31 -5.52 -20.38
CA SER A 182 17.01 -5.86 -21.77
C SER A 182 16.24 -7.17 -21.98
N ILE A 183 15.64 -7.71 -20.95
CA ILE A 183 14.77 -8.88 -21.07
C ILE A 183 13.39 -8.43 -21.57
N ARG A 184 12.97 -8.98 -22.72
CA ARG A 184 11.65 -8.70 -23.28
C ARG A 184 10.59 -9.47 -22.50
N ILE A 185 9.57 -8.75 -22.07
CA ILE A 185 8.37 -9.32 -21.43
C ILE A 185 7.20 -9.15 -22.37
N GLN A 186 6.45 -10.23 -22.55
CA GLN A 186 5.14 -10.21 -23.19
C GLN A 186 4.12 -10.76 -22.20
N ALA A 187 3.09 -9.95 -21.90
CA ALA A 187 2.07 -10.26 -20.92
C ALA A 187 0.69 -10.02 -21.50
N THR A 188 -0.19 -11.01 -21.41
CA THR A 188 -1.62 -10.81 -21.65
C THR A 188 -2.28 -10.44 -20.33
N GLY A 189 -3.19 -9.46 -20.36
CA GLY A 189 -3.87 -9.00 -19.17
C GLY A 189 -5.20 -8.34 -19.48
N GLU A 190 -5.89 -7.95 -18.42
CA GLU A 190 -7.19 -7.30 -18.45
C GLU A 190 -7.11 -5.96 -17.71
N ILE A 191 -7.79 -4.95 -18.24
CA ILE A 191 -7.97 -3.66 -17.55
C ILE A 191 -8.98 -3.84 -16.41
N ILE A 192 -8.48 -3.87 -15.18
CA ILE A 192 -9.31 -4.11 -13.99
C ILE A 192 -9.75 -2.82 -13.29
N ARG A 193 -9.12 -1.69 -13.62
CA ARG A 193 -9.49 -0.37 -13.06
C ARG A 193 -8.96 0.78 -13.89
N ILE A 194 -9.70 1.88 -13.84
CA ILE A 194 -9.30 3.18 -14.38
C ILE A 194 -9.00 4.09 -13.19
N ILE A 195 -7.87 4.79 -13.21
CA ILE A 195 -7.50 5.71 -12.14
C ILE A 195 -7.94 7.11 -12.52
N PRO A 196 -8.82 7.76 -11.74
CA PRO A 196 -9.21 9.13 -11.97
C PRO A 196 -7.99 10.05 -11.94
N GLN A 197 -7.87 10.92 -12.93
CA GLN A 197 -6.86 11.98 -12.97
C GLN A 197 -7.52 13.34 -13.00
N LYS A 198 -6.74 14.39 -12.72
CA LYS A 198 -7.22 15.77 -12.85
C LYS A 198 -7.63 16.04 -14.30
N SER A 199 -8.66 16.85 -14.49
CA SER A 199 -9.37 17.11 -15.74
C SER A 199 -8.50 17.53 -16.94
N GLU A 200 -7.26 17.95 -16.72
CA GLU A 200 -6.35 18.47 -17.76
C GLU A 200 -5.28 17.47 -18.21
N ALA A 201 -5.26 16.24 -17.69
CA ALA A 201 -4.25 15.27 -18.06
C ALA A 201 -4.48 14.71 -19.47
N LYS A 202 -3.47 14.83 -20.34
CA LYS A 202 -3.50 14.27 -21.72
C LYS A 202 -3.47 12.75 -21.74
N THR A 203 -3.03 12.11 -20.66
CA THR A 203 -2.91 10.66 -20.51
C THR A 203 -3.82 10.18 -19.41
N LYS A 204 -4.18 8.88 -19.44
CA LYS A 204 -4.98 8.20 -18.41
C LYS A 204 -4.19 7.03 -17.86
N GLN A 205 -4.48 6.66 -16.61
CA GLN A 205 -3.83 5.54 -15.95
C GLN A 205 -4.78 4.36 -15.76
N TYR A 206 -4.27 3.17 -16.08
CA TYR A 206 -5.04 1.93 -16.09
C TYR A 206 -4.31 0.84 -15.32
N GLY A 207 -5.02 0.15 -14.43
CA GLY A 207 -4.52 -1.03 -13.76
C GLY A 207 -4.74 -2.27 -14.62
N VAL A 208 -3.65 -2.91 -15.04
CA VAL A 208 -3.66 -4.16 -15.80
C VAL A 208 -3.38 -5.32 -14.85
N LYS A 209 -4.24 -6.33 -14.84
CA LYS A 209 -4.01 -7.62 -14.18
C LYS A 209 -3.55 -8.63 -15.24
N PHE A 210 -2.39 -9.24 -15.04
CA PHE A 210 -1.90 -10.27 -15.96
C PHE A 210 -2.74 -11.54 -15.85
N SER A 211 -3.23 -12.02 -16.98
CA SER A 211 -3.95 -13.28 -17.10
C SER A 211 -3.02 -14.40 -17.61
N SER A 212 -2.00 -14.05 -18.42
CA SER A 212 -1.01 -15.00 -18.92
C SER A 212 0.38 -14.36 -19.02
N LEU A 213 1.37 -15.13 -18.60
CA LEU A 213 2.81 -14.88 -18.73
C LEU A 213 3.49 -16.20 -19.08
N THR A 214 4.50 -16.17 -19.96
CA THR A 214 5.37 -17.35 -20.13
C THR A 214 6.15 -17.61 -18.85
N SER A 215 6.65 -18.83 -18.66
CA SER A 215 7.46 -19.20 -17.50
C SER A 215 8.70 -18.32 -17.37
N GLU A 216 9.37 -18.03 -18.49
CA GLU A 216 10.56 -17.19 -18.58
C GLU A 216 10.23 -15.73 -18.20
N ALA A 217 9.13 -15.20 -18.73
CA ALA A 217 8.69 -13.84 -18.41
C ALA A 217 8.33 -13.70 -16.93
N ARG A 218 7.67 -14.70 -16.35
CA ARG A 218 7.34 -14.74 -14.93
C ARG A 218 8.61 -14.75 -14.07
N GLN A 219 9.55 -15.64 -14.35
CA GLN A 219 10.80 -15.77 -13.62
C GLN A 219 11.65 -14.49 -13.72
N ALA A 220 11.70 -13.87 -14.90
CA ALA A 220 12.40 -12.60 -15.11
C ALA A 220 11.76 -11.46 -14.30
N LEU A 221 10.42 -11.37 -14.28
CA LEU A 221 9.71 -10.39 -13.47
C LEU A 221 9.91 -10.61 -11.97
N GLU A 222 9.86 -11.85 -11.49
CA GLU A 222 10.12 -12.19 -10.08
C GLU A 222 11.52 -11.74 -9.67
N SER A 223 12.53 -12.15 -10.44
CA SER A 223 13.93 -11.77 -10.19
C SER A 223 14.12 -10.26 -10.20
N PHE A 224 13.51 -9.54 -11.14
CA PHE A 224 13.59 -8.08 -11.24
C PHE A 224 12.91 -7.39 -10.05
N VAL A 225 11.71 -7.81 -9.69
CA VAL A 225 10.95 -7.26 -8.57
C VAL A 225 11.69 -7.46 -7.26
N ASP A 226 12.25 -8.65 -7.03
CA ASP A 226 13.01 -8.99 -5.82
C ASP A 226 14.30 -8.18 -5.70
N LYS A 227 15.08 -8.06 -6.79
CA LYS A 227 16.30 -7.24 -6.82
C LYS A 227 15.99 -5.77 -6.48
N LYS A 228 14.94 -5.21 -7.08
CA LYS A 228 14.52 -3.83 -6.81
C LYS A 228 14.02 -3.64 -5.39
N ALA A 229 13.23 -4.59 -4.87
CA ALA A 229 12.76 -4.58 -3.49
C ALA A 229 13.92 -4.60 -2.47
N GLN A 230 14.95 -5.42 -2.73
CA GLN A 230 16.15 -5.48 -1.90
C GLN A 230 16.99 -4.19 -1.95
N LYS A 231 17.11 -3.56 -3.14
CA LYS A 231 17.84 -2.30 -3.28
C LYS A 231 17.17 -1.18 -2.51
N THR A 232 15.86 -1.03 -2.65
CA THR A 232 15.08 -0.01 -1.92
C THR A 232 15.21 -0.16 -0.40
N ARG A 233 15.34 -1.40 0.11
CA ARG A 233 15.55 -1.65 1.54
C ARG A 233 16.92 -1.22 2.05
N ARG A 234 17.97 -1.33 1.22
CA ARG A 234 19.35 -0.92 1.57
C ARG A 234 19.53 0.59 1.56
N GLU A 235 18.78 1.32 0.75
CA GLU A 235 18.85 2.78 0.64
C GLU A 235 18.07 3.49 1.75
N VAL A 236 17.24 2.77 2.52
CA VAL A 236 16.42 3.29 3.64
C VAL A 236 16.95 2.86 5.01
N SER A 237 18.03 2.07 5.05
CA SER A 237 18.73 1.63 6.28
C SER A 237 19.95 2.46 6.54
#